data_0d6635268fabb76ca45230825def011f
#
_entry.id   0d6635268fabb76ca45230825def011f
#
_cell.length_a   1.000
_cell.length_b   1.000
_cell.length_c   1.000
_cell.angle_alpha   90.00
_cell.angle_beta   90.00
_cell.angle_gamma   90.00
#
_symmetry.space_group_name_H-M   'P 1'
#
loop_
_entity.id
_entity.type
_entity.pdbx_description
1 polymer ?
#
loop_
_entity_poly.entity_id
_entity_poly.type
_entity_poly.pdbx_seq_one_letter_code
_entity_poly.pdbx_strand_id
1 'polypeptide(L)'
;MRRIFLIALAAVLPGLTNGISADSFSDGRLLDKTLRIDYMFTGSDKDCDIAVAELLSLDGWHGRRTNMKEVPLRGNGQLTMTDKATGDTLYRMSFCTLFQEWQATEEATRVRRSFENVFLVPMPAAPAEITVQLYDFHENVAAKLTHPVDPKDILIRPVGGKPQTRMLLDSGDSKDKIDIAILAEGYTEGEMDIFFKDAESMVENLMRHEPFKSMKDRFNIVAVASPSQDSGVSVPREGLWKKTAVDSHFDTFYSDRYLTTLHLFKMHDILAGIPYEHIIILANTDTYGGGGIYNSYTLTTAHHKLFAPVVVHEFGHSFGGLADEYAYDDQFVEYYYPDIEPWEQNITTKADFSSKWKDLYDQGVAGLVEGGGYQTKGVWRACEDCRMRTNDAPAFCPVCQRAIERIIRFYTEE
;
A
#
# COMPACT_ATOMS: atom_id res chain seq x y z
N MET A 1 31.98 -69.23 -27.38
CA MET A 1 30.88 -68.83 -26.54
C MET A 1 31.35 -67.70 -25.62
N ARG A 2 31.08 -66.44 -26.01
CA ARG A 2 31.39 -65.24 -25.20
C ARG A 2 30.08 -64.74 -24.58
N ARG A 3 29.99 -64.75 -23.26
CA ARG A 3 28.85 -64.19 -22.52
C ARG A 3 29.10 -62.68 -22.36
N ILE A 4 28.15 -61.89 -22.88
CA ILE A 4 28.12 -60.45 -22.70
C ILE A 4 27.26 -60.20 -21.44
N PHE A 5 27.89 -59.55 -20.41
CA PHE A 5 27.12 -59.03 -19.25
C PHE A 5 26.67 -57.62 -19.58
N LEU A 6 25.35 -57.42 -19.60
CA LEU A 6 24.70 -56.09 -19.62
C LEU A 6 24.66 -55.60 -18.18
N ILE A 7 25.37 -54.50 -17.89
CA ILE A 7 25.24 -53.73 -16.65
C ILE A 7 24.15 -52.66 -16.90
N ALA A 8 23.01 -52.80 -16.24
CA ALA A 8 21.99 -51.77 -16.23
C ALA A 8 22.39 -50.68 -15.25
N LEU A 9 22.67 -49.51 -15.78
CA LEU A 9 22.96 -48.27 -15.00
C LEU A 9 21.59 -47.66 -14.63
N ALA A 10 21.16 -47.80 -13.38
CA ALA A 10 20.02 -47.09 -12.84
C ALA A 10 20.40 -45.62 -12.60
N ALA A 11 19.89 -44.73 -13.43
CA ALA A 11 20.00 -43.29 -13.19
C ALA A 11 19.01 -42.90 -12.06
N VAL A 12 19.58 -42.58 -10.89
CA VAL A 12 18.85 -41.94 -9.79
C VAL A 12 18.68 -40.45 -10.15
N LEU A 13 17.47 -40.08 -10.56
CA LEU A 13 17.08 -38.67 -10.66
C LEU A 13 16.99 -38.10 -9.23
N PRO A 14 17.67 -36.99 -8.91
CA PRO A 14 17.40 -36.31 -7.67
C PRO A 14 15.98 -35.74 -7.72
N GLY A 15 15.11 -36.24 -6.85
CA GLY A 15 13.79 -35.66 -6.65
C GLY A 15 13.94 -34.21 -6.22
N LEU A 16 13.40 -33.30 -7.02
CA LEU A 16 13.09 -31.95 -6.60
C LEU A 16 12.03 -32.06 -5.49
N THR A 17 12.48 -32.09 -4.23
CA THR A 17 11.59 -31.77 -3.12
C THR A 17 11.28 -30.29 -3.25
N ASN A 18 10.10 -29.96 -3.79
CA ASN A 18 9.48 -28.68 -3.51
C ASN A 18 9.31 -28.62 -2.00
N GLY A 19 10.24 -27.91 -1.34
CA GLY A 19 10.09 -27.57 0.05
C GLY A 19 8.86 -26.69 0.18
N ILE A 20 7.77 -27.25 0.69
CA ILE A 20 6.66 -26.47 1.23
C ILE A 20 7.32 -25.56 2.28
N SER A 21 7.39 -24.26 2.01
CA SER A 21 7.85 -23.28 2.99
C SER A 21 6.87 -23.35 4.15
N ALA A 22 7.25 -23.96 5.26
CA ALA A 22 6.41 -23.97 6.45
C ALA A 22 6.09 -22.52 6.80
N ASP A 23 4.79 -22.22 6.96
CA ASP A 23 4.29 -20.93 7.40
C ASP A 23 5.01 -20.55 8.70
N SER A 24 5.56 -19.31 8.75
CA SER A 24 6.34 -18.81 9.89
C SER A 24 5.52 -18.74 11.20
N PHE A 25 4.20 -18.81 11.13
CA PHE A 25 3.31 -18.98 12.30
C PHE A 25 3.23 -20.45 12.73
N SER A 26 3.19 -21.39 11.80
CA SER A 26 3.12 -22.83 12.09
C SER A 26 4.40 -23.37 12.70
N ASP A 27 5.56 -22.78 12.39
CA ASP A 27 6.86 -23.14 12.96
C ASP A 27 7.19 -22.40 14.29
N GLY A 28 6.26 -21.56 14.77
CA GLY A 28 6.36 -20.85 16.04
C GLY A 28 7.37 -19.71 16.08
N ARG A 29 7.88 -19.24 14.94
CA ARG A 29 8.81 -18.09 14.88
C ARG A 29 8.12 -16.74 14.94
N LEU A 30 6.82 -16.67 14.64
CA LEU A 30 5.99 -15.49 14.74
C LEU A 30 4.85 -15.71 15.72
N LEU A 31 4.51 -14.69 16.51
CA LEU A 31 3.39 -14.69 17.44
C LEU A 31 2.14 -14.11 16.76
N ASP A 32 0.97 -14.59 17.14
CA ASP A 32 -0.32 -13.98 16.76
C ASP A 32 -0.51 -12.65 17.50
N LYS A 33 0.34 -11.69 17.17
CA LYS A 33 0.43 -10.36 17.74
C LYS A 33 1.09 -9.41 16.73
N THR A 34 0.70 -8.15 16.73
CA THR A 34 1.29 -7.13 15.85
C THR A 34 2.39 -6.36 16.58
N LEU A 35 3.52 -6.18 15.90
CA LEU A 35 4.51 -5.16 16.20
C LEU A 35 4.25 -3.97 15.27
N ARG A 36 3.86 -2.83 15.83
CA ARG A 36 3.80 -1.55 15.15
C ARG A 36 5.13 -0.83 15.34
N ILE A 37 5.69 -0.35 14.25
CA ILE A 37 6.94 0.40 14.24
C ILE A 37 6.67 1.78 13.68
N ASP A 38 6.83 2.79 14.52
CA ASP A 38 6.70 4.19 14.15
C ASP A 38 8.08 4.73 13.77
N TYR A 39 8.18 5.27 12.55
CA TYR A 39 9.40 5.86 12.02
C TYR A 39 9.22 7.33 11.67
N MET A 40 10.32 8.08 11.77
CA MET A 40 10.47 9.37 11.11
C MET A 40 11.42 9.23 9.93
N PHE A 41 10.94 9.59 8.73
CA PHE A 41 11.78 9.77 7.56
C PHE A 41 12.05 11.25 7.37
N THR A 42 13.31 11.63 7.22
CA THR A 42 13.71 13.04 7.17
C THR A 42 14.77 13.27 6.10
N GLY A 43 14.77 14.43 5.49
CA GLY A 43 15.77 14.75 4.46
C GLY A 43 15.46 15.99 3.64
N SER A 44 16.04 16.00 2.45
CA SER A 44 15.89 17.01 1.39
C SER A 44 15.77 16.29 0.03
N ASP A 45 15.87 17.04 -1.07
CA ASP A 45 15.99 16.49 -2.43
C ASP A 45 17.29 15.68 -2.65
N LYS A 46 18.29 15.79 -1.76
CA LYS A 46 19.65 15.23 -1.93
C LYS A 46 19.97 14.08 -1.00
N ASP A 47 19.30 14.01 0.13
CA ASP A 47 19.60 13.04 1.18
C ASP A 47 18.35 12.64 1.94
N CYS A 48 18.41 11.49 2.57
CA CYS A 48 17.37 11.01 3.48
C CYS A 48 17.95 10.15 4.60
N ASP A 49 17.30 10.23 5.76
CA ASP A 49 17.59 9.43 6.95
C ASP A 49 16.31 8.81 7.48
N ILE A 50 16.47 7.67 8.16
CA ILE A 50 15.40 6.92 8.80
C ILE A 50 15.72 6.83 10.30
N ALA A 51 14.75 7.16 11.15
CA ALA A 51 14.86 7.02 12.60
C ALA A 51 13.64 6.30 13.17
N VAL A 52 13.86 5.39 14.14
CA VAL A 52 12.79 4.78 14.93
C VAL A 52 12.27 5.83 15.91
N ALA A 53 10.97 6.07 15.91
CA ALA A 53 10.30 6.92 16.88
C ALA A 53 9.82 6.10 18.09
N GLU A 54 9.07 5.02 17.85
CA GLU A 54 8.54 4.16 18.92
C GLU A 54 8.30 2.74 18.40
N LEU A 55 8.34 1.75 19.30
CA LEU A 55 7.90 0.38 19.07
C LEU A 55 6.67 0.12 19.93
N LEU A 56 5.61 -0.38 19.32
CA LEU A 56 4.32 -0.61 19.96
C LEU A 56 3.86 -2.04 19.69
N SER A 57 2.99 -2.58 20.55
CA SER A 57 2.41 -3.89 20.33
C SER A 57 0.89 -3.84 20.39
N LEU A 58 0.22 -4.56 19.45
CA LEU A 58 -1.22 -4.72 19.41
C LEU A 58 -1.56 -6.20 19.49
N ASP A 59 -2.73 -6.52 20.08
CA ASP A 59 -3.22 -7.89 20.14
C ASP A 59 -3.69 -8.35 18.76
N GLY A 60 -3.37 -9.59 18.41
CA GLY A 60 -3.67 -10.21 17.13
C GLY A 60 -2.73 -9.74 16.00
N TRP A 61 -2.51 -10.62 15.03
CA TRP A 61 -1.93 -10.28 13.73
C TRP A 61 -3.02 -10.38 12.66
N HIS A 62 -3.35 -9.25 12.06
CA HIS A 62 -4.43 -9.09 11.09
C HIS A 62 -3.93 -8.89 9.65
N GLY A 63 -2.62 -8.93 9.45
CA GLY A 63 -2.02 -8.91 8.14
C GLY A 63 -1.92 -10.30 7.51
N ARG A 64 -1.47 -10.34 6.26
CA ARG A 64 -1.35 -11.59 5.49
C ARG A 64 -0.54 -12.65 6.21
N ARG A 65 -0.91 -13.91 6.00
CA ARG A 65 -0.23 -15.10 6.53
C ARG A 65 0.40 -15.95 5.41
N THR A 66 0.11 -15.63 4.16
CA THR A 66 0.69 -16.23 2.95
C THR A 66 1.86 -15.39 2.44
N ASN A 67 2.76 -15.98 1.66
CA ASN A 67 3.87 -15.27 0.98
C ASN A 67 4.67 -14.33 1.92
N MET A 68 4.88 -14.73 3.17
CA MET A 68 5.41 -13.90 4.26
C MET A 68 6.79 -13.31 3.95
N LYS A 69 7.62 -14.00 3.16
CA LYS A 69 9.01 -13.63 2.85
C LYS A 69 9.16 -12.88 1.53
N GLU A 70 8.06 -12.64 0.83
CA GLU A 70 8.01 -12.05 -0.50
C GLU A 70 7.26 -10.71 -0.49
N VAL A 71 7.38 -9.97 -1.57
CA VAL A 71 6.59 -8.75 -1.83
C VAL A 71 5.89 -8.90 -3.18
N PRO A 72 4.63 -8.45 -3.32
CA PRO A 72 3.91 -8.54 -4.59
C PRO A 72 4.43 -7.53 -5.61
N LEU A 73 4.89 -6.38 -5.13
CA LEU A 73 5.48 -5.29 -5.89
C LEU A 73 6.70 -4.77 -5.14
N ARG A 74 7.64 -4.18 -5.87
CA ARG A 74 8.85 -3.64 -5.27
C ARG A 74 8.57 -2.42 -4.38
N GLY A 75 7.69 -1.50 -4.84
CA GLY A 75 7.47 -0.22 -4.19
C GLY A 75 8.69 0.71 -4.22
N ASN A 76 8.59 1.86 -3.56
CA ASN A 76 9.69 2.81 -3.39
C ASN A 76 10.45 2.57 -2.07
N GLY A 77 10.01 1.61 -1.26
CA GLY A 77 10.70 1.17 -0.06
C GLY A 77 10.32 -0.24 0.33
N GLN A 78 11.16 -0.88 1.13
CA GLN A 78 10.94 -2.22 1.66
C GLN A 78 11.34 -2.31 3.13
N LEU A 79 10.56 -3.09 3.87
CA LEU A 79 10.89 -3.53 5.23
C LEU A 79 11.10 -5.03 5.21
N THR A 80 12.21 -5.49 5.80
CA THR A 80 12.53 -6.91 5.96
C THR A 80 12.81 -7.19 7.43
N MET A 81 12.13 -8.20 7.98
CA MET A 81 12.40 -8.75 9.30
C MET A 81 13.16 -10.06 9.17
N THR A 82 14.28 -10.19 9.88
CA THR A 82 15.12 -11.38 9.89
C THR A 82 15.29 -11.91 11.31
N ASP A 83 15.31 -13.23 11.47
CA ASP A 83 15.67 -13.87 12.72
C ASP A 83 17.14 -13.59 13.04
N LYS A 84 17.40 -13.03 14.23
CA LYS A 84 18.77 -12.62 14.60
C LYS A 84 19.73 -13.80 14.77
N ALA A 85 19.24 -14.97 15.13
CA ALA A 85 20.08 -16.13 15.39
C ALA A 85 20.42 -16.88 14.10
N THR A 86 19.49 -16.98 13.15
CA THR A 86 19.67 -17.77 11.92
C THR A 86 19.94 -16.91 10.68
N GLY A 87 19.54 -15.63 10.69
CA GLY A 87 19.58 -14.75 9.52
C GLY A 87 18.44 -15.00 8.52
N ASP A 88 17.50 -15.91 8.81
CA ASP A 88 16.36 -16.20 7.94
C ASP A 88 15.40 -15.05 7.88
N THR A 89 14.89 -14.75 6.69
CA THR A 89 13.78 -13.80 6.53
C THR A 89 12.52 -14.38 7.17
N LEU A 90 11.88 -13.62 8.06
CA LEU A 90 10.61 -13.94 8.70
C LEU A 90 9.44 -13.26 8.00
N TYR A 91 9.61 -12.00 7.64
CA TYR A 91 8.57 -11.19 7.00
C TYR A 91 9.19 -10.14 6.09
N ARG A 92 8.47 -9.79 5.01
CA ARG A 92 8.85 -8.70 4.12
C ARG A 92 7.62 -7.96 3.63
N MET A 93 7.70 -6.65 3.53
CA MET A 93 6.69 -5.81 2.91
C MET A 93 7.34 -4.70 2.08
N SER A 94 6.60 -4.17 1.13
CA SER A 94 6.98 -3.01 0.31
C SER A 94 5.96 -1.90 0.47
N PHE A 95 6.37 -0.67 0.20
CA PHE A 95 5.54 0.52 0.44
C PHE A 95 5.99 1.71 -0.41
N CYS A 96 5.15 2.75 -0.47
CA CYS A 96 5.51 4.11 -0.87
C CYS A 96 5.24 5.08 0.28
N THR A 97 5.79 6.30 0.19
CA THR A 97 5.65 7.32 1.24
C THR A 97 5.47 8.72 0.67
N LEU A 98 4.71 9.55 1.36
CA LEU A 98 4.62 10.98 1.06
C LEU A 98 5.99 11.68 1.19
N PHE A 99 6.90 11.16 2.02
CA PHE A 99 8.25 11.70 2.14
C PHE A 99 8.99 11.65 0.79
N GLN A 100 8.95 10.51 0.09
CA GLN A 100 9.63 10.36 -1.20
C GLN A 100 8.95 11.16 -2.32
N GLU A 101 7.62 11.30 -2.28
CA GLU A 101 6.91 12.21 -3.18
C GLU A 101 7.31 13.66 -2.95
N TRP A 102 7.39 14.10 -1.68
CA TRP A 102 7.84 15.42 -1.32
C TRP A 102 9.29 15.70 -1.76
N GLN A 103 10.18 14.70 -1.70
CA GLN A 103 11.57 14.84 -2.18
C GLN A 103 11.66 15.22 -3.67
N ALA A 104 10.63 14.88 -4.46
CA ALA A 104 10.52 15.24 -5.87
C ALA A 104 9.91 16.64 -6.12
N THR A 105 9.70 17.45 -5.07
CA THR A 105 9.13 18.80 -5.18
C THR A 105 10.20 19.88 -5.14
N GLU A 106 9.87 21.06 -5.68
CA GLU A 106 10.74 22.25 -5.58
C GLU A 106 11.00 22.66 -4.12
N GLU A 107 10.04 22.44 -3.20
CA GLU A 107 10.22 22.73 -1.77
C GLU A 107 11.40 21.96 -1.16
N ALA A 108 11.58 20.70 -1.53
CA ALA A 108 12.64 19.84 -1.01
C ALA A 108 14.06 20.35 -1.34
N THR A 109 14.21 21.16 -2.40
CA THR A 109 15.49 21.80 -2.76
C THR A 109 15.90 22.91 -1.79
N ARG A 110 14.96 23.41 -0.96
CA ARG A 110 15.14 24.62 -0.11
C ARG A 110 15.08 24.32 1.38
N VAL A 111 14.35 23.28 1.77
CA VAL A 111 14.13 22.93 3.18
C VAL A 111 14.33 21.46 3.43
N ARG A 112 14.55 21.10 4.69
CA ARG A 112 14.50 19.71 5.18
C ARG A 112 13.20 19.52 5.94
N ARG A 113 12.55 18.38 5.71
CA ARG A 113 11.32 18.02 6.43
C ARG A 113 11.41 16.61 6.99
N SER A 114 10.54 16.33 7.96
CA SER A 114 10.31 14.99 8.53
C SER A 114 8.88 14.56 8.32
N PHE A 115 8.69 13.28 8.06
CA PHE A 115 7.38 12.67 7.82
C PHE A 115 7.22 11.43 8.70
N GLU A 116 6.05 11.28 9.31
CA GLU A 116 5.67 10.08 10.02
C GLU A 116 5.46 8.92 9.04
N ASN A 117 5.93 7.73 9.43
CA ASN A 117 5.64 6.48 8.73
C ASN A 117 5.37 5.39 9.77
N VAL A 118 4.40 4.53 9.49
CA VAL A 118 4.00 3.43 10.39
C VAL A 118 3.98 2.13 9.60
N PHE A 119 4.61 1.11 10.16
CA PHE A 119 4.55 -0.23 9.59
C PHE A 119 4.07 -1.23 10.63
N LEU A 120 3.12 -2.08 10.21
CA LEU A 120 2.63 -3.20 10.98
C LEU A 120 3.30 -4.46 10.47
N VAL A 121 3.92 -5.21 11.38
CA VAL A 121 4.53 -6.49 11.08
C VAL A 121 4.13 -7.51 12.14
N PRO A 122 4.15 -8.82 11.86
CA PRO A 122 3.90 -9.81 12.88
C PRO A 122 5.00 -9.76 13.96
N MET A 123 4.63 -9.94 15.23
CA MET A 123 5.59 -9.92 16.34
C MET A 123 6.50 -11.15 16.26
N PRO A 124 7.84 -10.99 16.23
CA PRO A 124 8.75 -12.14 16.27
C PRO A 124 8.66 -12.83 17.65
N ALA A 125 8.83 -14.16 17.69
CA ALA A 125 8.84 -14.92 18.93
C ALA A 125 10.21 -14.87 19.66
N ALA A 126 11.27 -14.49 18.94
CA ALA A 126 12.64 -14.36 19.42
C ALA A 126 13.27 -13.05 18.89
N PRO A 127 14.44 -12.63 19.40
CA PRO A 127 15.11 -11.43 18.91
C PRO A 127 15.31 -11.46 17.38
N ALA A 128 14.90 -10.36 16.72
CA ALA A 128 14.95 -10.17 15.27
C ALA A 128 15.68 -8.87 14.92
N GLU A 129 15.98 -8.69 13.64
CA GLU A 129 16.46 -7.43 13.07
C GLU A 129 15.47 -6.93 12.01
N ILE A 130 15.12 -5.66 12.09
CA ILE A 130 14.32 -4.97 11.09
C ILE A 130 15.25 -4.14 10.21
N THR A 131 15.17 -4.34 8.91
CA THR A 131 15.86 -3.50 7.92
C THR A 131 14.83 -2.77 7.09
N VAL A 132 14.89 -1.43 7.08
CA VAL A 132 14.09 -0.57 6.21
C VAL A 132 15.01 0.06 5.16
N GLN A 133 14.60 0.02 3.90
CA GLN A 133 15.32 0.61 2.77
C GLN A 133 14.37 1.51 1.98
N LEU A 134 14.86 2.67 1.57
CA LEU A 134 14.23 3.56 0.60
C LEU A 134 15.04 3.51 -0.69
N TYR A 135 14.35 3.54 -1.83
CA TYR A 135 14.96 3.49 -3.15
C TYR A 135 14.74 4.83 -3.86
N ASP A 136 15.74 5.27 -4.64
CA ASP A 136 15.59 6.37 -5.57
C ASP A 136 14.91 5.93 -6.89
N PHE A 137 14.70 6.87 -7.81
CA PHE A 137 14.08 6.59 -9.12
C PHE A 137 14.96 5.74 -10.04
N HIS A 138 16.24 5.57 -9.72
CA HIS A 138 17.17 4.65 -10.40
C HIS A 138 17.30 3.31 -9.68
N GLU A 139 16.40 3.03 -8.73
CA GLU A 139 16.37 1.79 -7.95
C GLU A 139 17.57 1.56 -7.00
N ASN A 140 18.42 2.57 -6.80
CA ASN A 140 19.49 2.49 -5.81
C ASN A 140 18.94 2.69 -4.39
N VAL A 141 19.63 2.11 -3.40
CA VAL A 141 19.31 2.34 -1.99
C VAL A 141 19.72 3.76 -1.62
N ALA A 142 18.72 4.64 -1.45
CA ALA A 142 18.91 6.03 -1.03
C ALA A 142 19.12 6.15 0.49
N ALA A 143 18.39 5.34 1.29
CA ALA A 143 18.59 5.25 2.73
C ALA A 143 18.37 3.82 3.21
N LYS A 144 19.06 3.47 4.32
CA LYS A 144 18.92 2.16 4.97
C LYS A 144 19.10 2.30 6.47
N LEU A 145 18.16 1.76 7.23
CA LEU A 145 18.30 1.56 8.67
C LEU A 145 18.14 0.07 9.00
N THR A 146 19.03 -0.47 9.83
CA THR A 146 18.83 -1.78 10.47
C THR A 146 18.86 -1.60 11.97
N HIS A 147 17.85 -2.11 12.67
CA HIS A 147 17.78 -2.03 14.14
C HIS A 147 17.25 -3.35 14.73
N PRO A 148 17.65 -3.68 15.96
CA PRO A 148 17.18 -4.88 16.64
C PRO A 148 15.75 -4.68 17.17
N VAL A 149 15.06 -5.81 17.33
CA VAL A 149 13.80 -5.93 18.06
C VAL A 149 13.92 -7.14 18.99
N ASP A 150 13.76 -6.93 20.29
CA ASP A 150 13.56 -8.00 21.26
C ASP A 150 12.09 -7.99 21.69
N PRO A 151 11.30 -9.06 21.43
CA PRO A 151 9.90 -9.11 21.84
C PRO A 151 9.68 -9.04 23.36
N LYS A 152 10.74 -9.17 24.16
CA LYS A 152 10.72 -9.04 25.62
C LYS A 152 11.13 -7.66 26.11
N ASP A 153 11.42 -6.73 25.21
CA ASP A 153 11.78 -5.37 25.58
C ASP A 153 10.56 -4.70 26.27
N ILE A 154 10.79 -4.25 27.49
CA ILE A 154 9.77 -3.60 28.32
C ILE A 154 9.32 -2.24 27.78
N LEU A 155 10.07 -1.66 26.85
CA LEU A 155 9.74 -0.40 26.19
C LEU A 155 8.82 -0.58 24.97
N ILE A 156 8.58 -1.82 24.52
CA ILE A 156 7.52 -2.10 23.52
C ILE A 156 6.16 -1.96 24.22
N ARG A 157 5.60 -0.77 24.15
CA ARG A 157 4.37 -0.40 24.85
C ARG A 157 3.14 -1.04 24.19
N PRO A 158 2.26 -1.74 24.94
CA PRO A 158 1.01 -2.23 24.39
C PRO A 158 0.05 -1.07 24.12
N VAL A 159 -0.61 -1.11 22.98
CA VAL A 159 -1.67 -0.18 22.60
C VAL A 159 -2.91 -0.95 22.16
N GLY A 160 -4.07 -0.32 22.31
CA GLY A 160 -5.33 -0.86 21.91
C GLY A 160 -6.44 0.15 22.14
N GLY A 161 -7.55 -0.05 21.48
CA GLY A 161 -8.72 0.81 21.55
C GLY A 161 -10.00 0.00 21.34
N LYS A 162 -11.13 0.65 21.51
CA LYS A 162 -12.46 0.11 21.18
C LYS A 162 -13.30 1.23 20.56
N PRO A 163 -12.90 1.78 19.41
CA PRO A 163 -13.72 2.76 18.73
C PRO A 163 -15.07 2.14 18.34
N GLN A 164 -16.08 2.95 18.16
CA GLN A 164 -17.35 2.48 17.60
C GLN A 164 -17.12 2.05 16.15
N THR A 165 -17.61 0.86 15.80
CA THR A 165 -17.45 0.29 14.48
C THR A 165 -18.76 -0.19 13.89
N ARG A 166 -18.79 -0.29 12.56
CA ARG A 166 -19.84 -0.97 11.80
C ARG A 166 -19.19 -1.88 10.76
N MET A 167 -19.43 -3.19 10.85
CA MET A 167 -19.01 -4.13 9.83
C MET A 167 -19.86 -3.92 8.57
N LEU A 168 -19.22 -3.67 7.43
CA LEU A 168 -19.87 -3.40 6.14
C LEU A 168 -19.77 -4.58 5.18
N LEU A 169 -18.71 -5.36 5.31
CA LEU A 169 -18.52 -6.62 4.58
C LEU A 169 -17.79 -7.60 5.49
N ASP A 170 -18.42 -8.75 5.74
CA ASP A 170 -17.86 -9.85 6.52
C ASP A 170 -17.82 -11.10 5.64
N SER A 171 -16.63 -11.53 5.26
CA SER A 171 -16.39 -12.71 4.41
C SER A 171 -15.72 -13.84 5.19
N GLY A 172 -15.43 -13.67 6.47
CA GLY A 172 -14.87 -14.70 7.32
C GLY A 172 -13.70 -14.26 8.20
N ASP A 173 -12.90 -15.24 8.66
CA ASP A 173 -11.78 -14.97 9.60
C ASP A 173 -10.75 -14.03 8.97
N SER A 174 -10.34 -13.00 9.72
CA SER A 174 -9.27 -12.06 9.39
C SER A 174 -7.95 -12.72 8.95
N LYS A 175 -7.70 -13.96 9.39
CA LYS A 175 -6.51 -14.73 9.01
C LYS A 175 -6.46 -15.13 7.54
N ASP A 176 -7.63 -15.18 6.89
CA ASP A 176 -7.81 -15.69 5.52
C ASP A 176 -8.30 -14.60 4.55
N LYS A 177 -8.52 -13.38 5.07
CA LYS A 177 -9.13 -12.27 4.33
C LYS A 177 -8.23 -11.03 4.38
N ILE A 178 -8.45 -10.13 3.45
CA ILE A 178 -7.87 -8.80 3.43
C ILE A 178 -8.78 -7.89 4.23
N ASP A 179 -8.29 -7.34 5.33
CA ASP A 179 -9.06 -6.47 6.20
C ASP A 179 -8.86 -4.99 5.81
N ILE A 180 -9.96 -4.29 5.52
CA ILE A 180 -9.96 -2.86 5.18
C ILE A 180 -10.69 -2.09 6.28
N ALA A 181 -10.03 -1.10 6.89
CA ALA A 181 -10.66 -0.14 7.78
C ALA A 181 -11.00 1.15 7.04
N ILE A 182 -12.24 1.63 7.19
CA ILE A 182 -12.69 2.93 6.68
C ILE A 182 -12.78 3.89 7.86
N LEU A 183 -12.04 5.00 7.80
CA LEU A 183 -11.92 5.99 8.86
C LEU A 183 -12.69 7.26 8.53
N ALA A 184 -13.39 7.83 9.52
CA ALA A 184 -14.07 9.11 9.40
C ALA A 184 -13.09 10.27 9.53
N GLU A 185 -13.13 11.25 8.61
CA GLU A 185 -12.32 12.46 8.67
C GLU A 185 -13.18 13.70 8.43
N GLY A 186 -13.15 14.66 9.36
CA GLY A 186 -13.96 15.86 9.28
C GLY A 186 -15.46 15.66 9.58
N TYR A 187 -15.86 14.51 10.10
CA TYR A 187 -17.20 14.28 10.63
C TYR A 187 -17.18 14.50 12.15
N THR A 188 -18.05 15.35 12.64
CA THR A 188 -18.26 15.52 14.09
C THR A 188 -19.02 14.33 14.69
N GLU A 189 -19.07 14.23 16.01
CA GLU A 189 -19.87 13.21 16.70
C GLU A 189 -21.32 13.15 16.21
N GLY A 190 -21.93 14.33 15.97
CA GLY A 190 -23.31 14.43 15.45
C GLY A 190 -23.47 14.00 13.98
N GLU A 191 -22.38 13.82 13.25
CA GLU A 191 -22.35 13.45 11.82
C GLU A 191 -21.96 11.99 11.58
N MET A 192 -21.75 11.19 12.64
CA MET A 192 -21.33 9.78 12.48
C MET A 192 -22.35 8.93 11.71
N ASP A 193 -23.64 9.20 11.81
CA ASP A 193 -24.64 8.52 10.99
C ASP A 193 -24.53 8.85 9.49
N ILE A 194 -24.04 10.05 9.15
CA ILE A 194 -23.73 10.44 7.76
C ILE A 194 -22.51 9.65 7.31
N PHE A 195 -21.43 9.66 8.10
CA PHE A 195 -20.22 8.90 7.79
C PHE A 195 -20.50 7.42 7.50
N PHE A 196 -21.31 6.74 8.35
CA PHE A 196 -21.59 5.33 8.14
C PHE A 196 -22.35 5.07 6.84
N LYS A 197 -23.24 5.98 6.40
CA LYS A 197 -23.92 5.89 5.10
C LYS A 197 -22.97 6.13 3.93
N ASP A 198 -22.05 7.09 4.08
CA ASP A 198 -21.02 7.36 3.07
C ASP A 198 -20.06 6.15 2.93
N ALA A 199 -19.70 5.53 4.03
CA ALA A 199 -18.87 4.30 4.03
C ALA A 199 -19.60 3.12 3.37
N GLU A 200 -20.89 2.93 3.63
CA GLU A 200 -21.73 1.91 2.96
C GLU A 200 -21.77 2.16 1.43
N SER A 201 -22.02 3.41 1.02
CA SER A 201 -22.03 3.81 -0.40
C SER A 201 -20.66 3.59 -1.07
N MET A 202 -19.57 3.88 -0.37
CA MET A 202 -18.21 3.63 -0.84
C MET A 202 -17.97 2.13 -1.10
N VAL A 203 -18.32 1.26 -0.15
CA VAL A 203 -18.16 -0.19 -0.30
C VAL A 203 -18.97 -0.72 -1.48
N GLU A 204 -20.24 -0.30 -1.60
CA GLU A 204 -21.06 -0.67 -2.74
C GLU A 204 -20.43 -0.26 -4.07
N ASN A 205 -19.85 0.94 -4.11
CA ASN A 205 -19.23 1.47 -5.32
C ASN A 205 -17.93 0.71 -5.66
N LEU A 206 -17.05 0.49 -4.69
CA LEU A 206 -15.80 -0.24 -4.89
C LEU A 206 -16.07 -1.68 -5.37
N MET A 207 -17.02 -2.36 -4.72
CA MET A 207 -17.38 -3.76 -5.02
C MET A 207 -18.21 -3.94 -6.31
N ARG A 208 -18.47 -2.88 -7.08
CA ARG A 208 -19.02 -2.97 -8.46
C ARG A 208 -17.94 -3.12 -9.52
N HIS A 209 -16.68 -2.78 -9.20
CA HIS A 209 -15.57 -2.81 -10.15
C HIS A 209 -14.82 -4.13 -10.13
N GLU A 210 -14.49 -4.68 -11.31
CA GLU A 210 -13.58 -5.82 -11.39
C GLU A 210 -12.14 -5.37 -11.11
N PRO A 211 -11.33 -6.22 -10.40
CA PRO A 211 -11.62 -7.58 -9.95
C PRO A 211 -12.27 -7.66 -8.55
N PHE A 212 -12.48 -6.54 -7.85
CA PHE A 212 -13.09 -6.53 -6.50
C PHE A 212 -14.46 -7.21 -6.46
N LYS A 213 -15.27 -7.02 -7.52
CA LYS A 213 -16.60 -7.63 -7.64
C LYS A 213 -16.55 -9.16 -7.63
N SER A 214 -15.70 -9.74 -8.48
CA SER A 214 -15.57 -11.20 -8.60
C SER A 214 -14.84 -11.84 -7.43
N MET A 215 -14.06 -11.04 -6.67
CA MET A 215 -13.26 -11.48 -5.53
C MET A 215 -13.74 -10.87 -4.20
N LYS A 216 -15.01 -10.46 -4.14
CA LYS A 216 -15.59 -9.79 -2.98
C LYS A 216 -15.46 -10.61 -1.69
N ASP A 217 -15.52 -11.93 -1.80
CA ASP A 217 -15.38 -12.88 -0.69
C ASP A 217 -13.96 -12.96 -0.10
N ARG A 218 -12.99 -12.24 -0.68
CA ARG A 218 -11.62 -12.15 -0.19
C ARG A 218 -11.44 -11.00 0.82
N PHE A 219 -12.46 -10.17 1.05
CA PHE A 219 -12.35 -8.96 1.84
C PHE A 219 -13.27 -8.95 3.05
N ASN A 220 -12.78 -8.40 4.16
CA ASN A 220 -13.58 -7.85 5.24
C ASN A 220 -13.45 -6.32 5.23
N ILE A 221 -14.53 -5.60 5.52
CA ILE A 221 -14.52 -4.13 5.52
C ILE A 221 -15.27 -3.63 6.74
N VAL A 222 -14.60 -2.81 7.56
CA VAL A 222 -15.15 -2.23 8.77
C VAL A 222 -15.07 -0.70 8.72
N ALA A 223 -16.17 -0.02 8.99
CA ALA A 223 -16.19 1.42 9.21
C ALA A 223 -15.89 1.72 10.69
N VAL A 224 -14.99 2.67 10.93
CA VAL A 224 -14.48 3.06 12.25
C VAL A 224 -14.83 4.52 12.49
N ALA A 225 -15.66 4.78 13.51
CA ALA A 225 -15.98 6.12 13.94
C ALA A 225 -14.75 6.80 14.55
N SER A 226 -14.40 7.96 14.01
CA SER A 226 -13.33 8.83 14.50
C SER A 226 -13.83 10.27 14.47
N PRO A 227 -14.63 10.69 15.46
CA PRO A 227 -15.25 12.01 15.45
C PRO A 227 -14.21 13.11 15.50
N SER A 228 -14.34 14.05 14.58
CA SER A 228 -13.55 15.28 14.50
C SER A 228 -14.14 16.36 15.40
N GLN A 229 -13.32 17.31 15.85
CA GLN A 229 -13.80 18.48 16.56
C GLN A 229 -14.57 19.42 15.64
N ASP A 230 -14.06 19.63 14.40
CA ASP A 230 -14.65 20.49 13.38
C ASP A 230 -15.21 19.63 12.25
N SER A 231 -16.33 20.08 11.66
CA SER A 231 -16.90 19.50 10.44
C SER A 231 -16.15 20.00 9.21
N GLY A 232 -15.89 19.10 8.25
CA GLY A 232 -15.11 19.39 7.04
C GLY A 232 -13.60 19.25 7.26
N VAL A 233 -12.80 19.61 6.25
CA VAL A 233 -11.34 19.48 6.24
C VAL A 233 -10.64 20.81 6.00
N SER A 234 -9.34 20.87 6.27
CA SER A 234 -8.54 22.08 6.09
C SER A 234 -8.30 22.40 4.60
N VAL A 235 -8.40 23.69 4.24
CA VAL A 235 -8.09 24.22 2.90
C VAL A 235 -7.11 25.38 3.08
N PRO A 236 -5.79 25.11 3.14
CA PRO A 236 -4.75 26.10 3.47
C PRO A 236 -4.76 27.36 2.59
N ARG A 237 -4.98 27.23 1.27
CA ARG A 237 -5.05 28.37 0.33
C ARG A 237 -6.15 29.38 0.67
N GLU A 238 -7.22 28.92 1.36
CA GLU A 238 -8.34 29.75 1.82
C GLU A 238 -8.13 30.26 3.25
N GLY A 239 -6.98 29.92 3.87
CA GLY A 239 -6.72 30.20 5.28
C GLY A 239 -7.60 29.40 6.24
N LEU A 240 -8.25 28.37 5.76
CA LEU A 240 -9.18 27.53 6.53
C LEU A 240 -8.42 26.36 7.17
N TRP A 241 -8.34 26.36 8.49
CA TRP A 241 -7.73 25.31 9.29
C TRP A 241 -8.78 24.69 10.22
N LYS A 242 -8.86 23.36 10.24
CA LYS A 242 -9.83 22.58 11.01
C LYS A 242 -9.12 21.53 11.86
N LYS A 243 -9.68 21.26 13.04
CA LYS A 243 -9.21 20.20 13.94
C LYS A 243 -10.00 18.94 13.68
N THR A 244 -9.40 18.06 12.91
CA THR A 244 -10.06 16.84 12.46
C THR A 244 -9.41 15.56 13.02
N ALA A 245 -9.98 14.41 12.75
CA ALA A 245 -9.54 13.15 13.31
C ALA A 245 -8.08 12.84 12.98
N VAL A 246 -7.65 13.08 11.74
CA VAL A 246 -6.27 12.87 11.28
C VAL A 246 -5.62 14.13 10.70
N ASP A 247 -6.19 15.31 10.99
CA ASP A 247 -5.69 16.62 10.56
C ASP A 247 -5.34 16.68 9.05
N SER A 248 -6.21 16.09 8.22
CA SER A 248 -6.02 16.12 6.77
C SER A 248 -6.21 17.52 6.18
N HIS A 249 -5.52 17.78 5.08
CA HIS A 249 -5.63 19.06 4.39
C HIS A 249 -5.44 18.93 2.88
N PHE A 250 -6.11 19.80 2.14
CA PHE A 250 -5.81 20.08 0.74
C PHE A 250 -4.45 20.78 0.60
N ASP A 251 -4.07 21.11 -0.60
CA ASP A 251 -2.81 21.84 -0.89
C ASP A 251 -1.53 21.11 -0.48
N THR A 252 -1.58 19.78 -0.33
CA THR A 252 -0.39 18.98 -0.09
C THR A 252 0.58 19.20 -1.25
N PHE A 253 1.83 19.57 -0.92
CA PHE A 253 2.87 19.94 -1.88
C PHE A 253 2.45 21.04 -2.86
N TYR A 254 1.58 21.97 -2.42
CA TYR A 254 1.01 23.08 -3.20
C TYR A 254 0.09 22.64 -4.36
N SER A 255 -0.31 21.38 -4.41
CA SER A 255 -1.32 20.88 -5.36
C SER A 255 -2.71 21.01 -4.76
N ASP A 256 -3.57 21.80 -5.42
CA ASP A 256 -4.89 22.20 -4.91
C ASP A 256 -5.89 21.04 -4.72
N ARG A 257 -5.74 19.96 -5.44
CA ARG A 257 -6.57 18.77 -5.34
C ARG A 257 -5.95 17.62 -4.53
N TYR A 258 -4.67 17.77 -4.11
CA TYR A 258 -3.99 16.72 -3.36
C TYR A 258 -4.38 16.83 -1.88
N LEU A 259 -5.28 15.94 -1.47
CA LEU A 259 -5.79 15.84 -0.11
C LEU A 259 -5.08 14.68 0.60
N THR A 260 -4.32 14.97 1.64
CA THR A 260 -3.56 13.95 2.39
C THR A 260 -3.56 14.25 3.90
N THR A 261 -3.06 13.31 4.68
CA THR A 261 -2.65 13.52 6.07
C THR A 261 -1.16 13.19 6.25
N LEU A 262 -0.48 13.96 7.07
CA LEU A 262 0.90 13.72 7.50
C LEU A 262 0.97 13.07 8.91
N HIS A 263 -0.18 12.82 9.55
CA HIS A 263 -0.30 12.37 10.93
C HIS A 263 -0.60 10.85 11.01
N LEU A 264 0.34 10.03 10.53
CA LEU A 264 0.17 8.59 10.45
C LEU A 264 0.14 7.95 11.85
N PHE A 265 0.90 8.47 12.81
CA PHE A 265 0.87 7.96 14.18
C PHE A 265 -0.54 8.07 14.77
N LYS A 266 -1.16 9.25 14.64
CA LYS A 266 -2.53 9.51 15.09
C LYS A 266 -3.56 8.62 14.39
N MET A 267 -3.41 8.42 13.08
CA MET A 267 -4.26 7.54 12.29
C MET A 267 -4.22 6.09 12.81
N HIS A 268 -3.04 5.55 13.02
CA HIS A 268 -2.87 4.19 13.55
C HIS A 268 -3.23 4.06 15.03
N ASP A 269 -3.15 5.14 15.83
CA ASP A 269 -3.65 5.17 17.21
C ASP A 269 -5.17 5.02 17.26
N ILE A 270 -5.91 5.68 16.37
CA ILE A 270 -7.36 5.56 16.25
C ILE A 270 -7.77 4.13 15.86
N LEU A 271 -7.00 3.49 14.98
CA LEU A 271 -7.25 2.14 14.50
C LEU A 271 -6.75 1.03 15.44
N ALA A 272 -6.07 1.38 16.53
CA ALA A 272 -5.54 0.39 17.48
C ALA A 272 -6.66 -0.50 18.05
N GLY A 273 -6.52 -1.81 17.90
CA GLY A 273 -7.52 -2.81 18.32
C GLY A 273 -8.59 -3.15 17.28
N ILE A 274 -8.46 -2.65 16.07
CA ILE A 274 -9.29 -3.01 14.92
C ILE A 274 -8.46 -3.90 13.97
N PRO A 275 -9.02 -4.98 13.41
CA PRO A 275 -8.39 -5.71 12.31
C PRO A 275 -8.30 -4.84 11.06
N TYR A 276 -7.09 -4.64 10.51
CA TYR A 276 -6.88 -3.98 9.22
C TYR A 276 -5.50 -4.24 8.65
N GLU A 277 -5.41 -4.27 7.32
CA GLU A 277 -4.18 -4.21 6.53
C GLU A 277 -4.17 -2.96 5.65
N HIS A 278 -5.34 -2.53 5.18
CA HIS A 278 -5.49 -1.34 4.32
C HIS A 278 -6.44 -0.33 4.94
N ILE A 279 -6.18 0.93 4.67
CA ILE A 279 -6.91 2.05 5.26
C ILE A 279 -7.51 2.92 4.16
N ILE A 280 -8.81 3.24 4.29
CA ILE A 280 -9.49 4.24 3.47
C ILE A 280 -10.00 5.33 4.41
N ILE A 281 -9.69 6.58 4.14
CA ILE A 281 -10.13 7.74 4.90
C ILE A 281 -11.18 8.47 4.08
N LEU A 282 -12.38 8.61 4.60
CA LEU A 282 -13.46 9.39 3.99
C LEU A 282 -13.50 10.79 4.60
N ALA A 283 -13.23 11.80 3.78
CA ALA A 283 -13.25 13.19 4.18
C ALA A 283 -14.61 13.85 3.94
N ASN A 284 -15.17 14.45 4.98
CA ASN A 284 -16.46 15.17 4.96
C ASN A 284 -16.32 16.49 4.21
N THR A 285 -16.27 16.44 2.89
CA THR A 285 -16.16 17.63 2.04
C THR A 285 -16.72 17.34 0.64
N ASP A 286 -17.24 18.38 -0.01
CA ASP A 286 -17.68 18.38 -1.40
C ASP A 286 -16.61 18.94 -2.38
N THR A 287 -15.47 19.35 -1.86
CA THR A 287 -14.33 19.80 -2.67
C THR A 287 -13.64 18.61 -3.34
N TYR A 288 -13.34 18.72 -4.64
CA TYR A 288 -12.66 17.66 -5.40
C TYR A 288 -11.24 17.41 -4.90
N GLY A 289 -10.92 16.17 -4.59
CA GLY A 289 -9.55 15.74 -4.27
C GLY A 289 -9.47 14.35 -3.70
N GLY A 290 -8.25 13.87 -3.61
CA GLY A 290 -7.89 12.57 -3.07
C GLY A 290 -6.39 12.35 -3.08
N GLY A 291 -5.98 11.20 -2.61
CA GLY A 291 -4.60 10.70 -2.65
C GLY A 291 -4.55 9.23 -2.23
N GLY A 292 -3.76 8.43 -2.93
CA GLY A 292 -3.55 7.02 -2.63
C GLY A 292 -2.07 6.68 -2.58
N ILE A 293 -1.56 6.22 -1.44
CA ILE A 293 -0.16 5.87 -1.23
C ILE A 293 -0.03 4.37 -1.01
N TYR A 294 0.73 3.70 -1.84
CA TYR A 294 0.87 2.24 -1.85
C TYR A 294 1.28 1.67 -0.49
N ASN A 295 0.45 0.74 0.03
CA ASN A 295 0.59 0.13 1.36
C ASN A 295 0.68 1.13 2.52
N SER A 296 0.02 2.30 2.37
CA SER A 296 -0.15 3.28 3.43
C SER A 296 -1.63 3.58 3.63
N TYR A 297 -2.24 4.42 2.81
CA TYR A 297 -3.67 4.72 2.89
C TYR A 297 -4.23 5.28 1.59
N THR A 298 -5.55 5.21 1.44
CA THR A 298 -6.36 6.02 0.53
C THR A 298 -7.03 7.13 1.31
N LEU A 299 -7.02 8.37 0.82
CA LEU A 299 -7.84 9.45 1.32
C LEU A 299 -8.65 10.05 0.17
N THR A 300 -9.96 10.24 0.35
CA THR A 300 -10.86 10.72 -0.70
C THR A 300 -12.00 11.55 -0.10
N THR A 301 -12.52 12.48 -0.89
CA THR A 301 -13.68 13.30 -0.52
C THR A 301 -14.97 12.47 -0.63
N ALA A 302 -15.90 12.61 0.33
CA ALA A 302 -17.11 11.80 0.36
C ALA A 302 -18.31 12.42 -0.41
N HIS A 303 -18.37 13.74 -0.52
CA HIS A 303 -19.56 14.43 -1.00
C HIS A 303 -19.39 15.12 -2.37
N HIS A 304 -18.21 15.01 -2.99
CA HIS A 304 -18.04 15.52 -4.35
C HIS A 304 -18.77 14.62 -5.36
N LYS A 305 -19.34 15.21 -6.41
CA LYS A 305 -20.09 14.48 -7.48
C LYS A 305 -19.27 13.37 -8.17
N LEU A 306 -17.95 13.46 -8.14
CA LEU A 306 -17.01 12.45 -8.69
C LEU A 306 -16.47 11.53 -7.59
N PHE A 307 -17.06 11.47 -6.42
CA PHE A 307 -16.63 10.56 -5.35
C PHE A 307 -16.47 9.12 -5.83
N ALA A 308 -17.49 8.60 -6.52
CA ALA A 308 -17.52 7.21 -6.96
C ALA A 308 -16.31 6.79 -7.83
N PRO A 309 -15.94 7.52 -8.91
CA PRO A 309 -14.73 7.20 -9.66
C PRO A 309 -13.42 7.48 -8.89
N VAL A 310 -13.37 8.55 -8.09
CA VAL A 310 -12.13 8.97 -7.40
C VAL A 310 -11.73 7.94 -6.35
N VAL A 311 -12.63 7.45 -5.50
CA VAL A 311 -12.27 6.46 -4.48
C VAL A 311 -11.71 5.17 -5.09
N VAL A 312 -12.25 4.74 -6.23
CA VAL A 312 -11.76 3.54 -6.94
C VAL A 312 -10.38 3.79 -7.55
N HIS A 313 -10.14 4.98 -8.09
CA HIS A 313 -8.85 5.41 -8.61
C HIS A 313 -7.79 5.43 -7.50
N GLU A 314 -8.05 6.14 -6.39
CA GLU A 314 -7.10 6.26 -5.27
C GLU A 314 -6.81 4.90 -4.59
N PHE A 315 -7.81 4.02 -4.53
CA PHE A 315 -7.61 2.65 -4.05
C PHE A 315 -6.79 1.81 -5.05
N GLY A 316 -6.87 2.12 -6.35
CA GLY A 316 -5.97 1.58 -7.37
C GLY A 316 -4.50 1.88 -7.07
N HIS A 317 -4.17 3.07 -6.56
CA HIS A 317 -2.82 3.41 -6.09
C HIS A 317 -2.48 2.69 -4.80
N SER A 318 -3.25 2.90 -3.74
CA SER A 318 -2.87 2.48 -2.39
C SER A 318 -2.88 0.97 -2.20
N PHE A 319 -3.84 0.26 -2.78
CA PHE A 319 -3.95 -1.20 -2.75
C PHE A 319 -3.25 -1.84 -3.94
N GLY A 320 -3.56 -1.36 -5.16
CA GLY A 320 -3.11 -1.96 -6.42
C GLY A 320 -1.69 -1.62 -6.81
N GLY A 321 -1.06 -0.62 -6.20
CA GLY A 321 0.25 -0.11 -6.60
C GLY A 321 0.28 0.33 -8.07
N LEU A 322 -0.85 0.85 -8.58
CA LEU A 322 -0.96 1.32 -9.96
C LEU A 322 -0.46 2.75 -10.07
N ALA A 323 0.21 3.07 -11.16
CA ALA A 323 0.57 4.44 -11.51
C ALA A 323 -0.61 5.18 -12.14
N ASP A 324 -0.57 6.51 -12.10
CA ASP A 324 -1.41 7.35 -12.94
C ASP A 324 -1.11 7.12 -14.43
N GLU A 325 -2.16 7.01 -15.24
CA GLU A 325 -2.03 6.81 -16.69
C GLU A 325 -2.20 8.13 -17.49
N TYR A 326 -2.27 9.28 -16.80
CA TYR A 326 -2.25 10.59 -17.42
C TYR A 326 -0.83 11.20 -17.42
N ALA A 327 -0.63 12.24 -18.24
CA ALA A 327 0.65 12.90 -18.43
C ALA A 327 0.48 14.41 -18.53
N TYR A 328 1.52 15.14 -18.14
CA TYR A 328 1.61 16.59 -18.21
C TYR A 328 2.92 17.02 -18.89
N ASP A 329 2.95 18.21 -19.50
CA ASP A 329 4.15 18.72 -20.18
C ASP A 329 5.13 19.47 -19.27
N ASP A 330 4.75 19.75 -18.01
CA ASP A 330 5.42 20.65 -17.07
C ASP A 330 5.87 19.98 -15.76
N GLN A 331 6.32 18.73 -15.82
CA GLN A 331 6.81 18.05 -14.63
C GLN A 331 8.14 18.62 -14.12
N PHE A 332 8.28 18.76 -12.79
CA PHE A 332 9.50 19.27 -12.15
C PHE A 332 10.66 18.26 -12.19
N VAL A 333 10.37 16.94 -12.14
CA VAL A 333 11.35 15.86 -12.23
C VAL A 333 10.88 14.78 -13.20
N GLU A 334 11.82 14.00 -13.74
CA GLU A 334 11.51 12.74 -14.39
C GLU A 334 11.39 11.64 -13.34
N TYR A 335 10.30 10.90 -13.38
CA TYR A 335 10.05 9.76 -12.47
C TYR A 335 10.48 8.43 -13.08
N TYR A 336 10.47 8.33 -14.44
CA TYR A 336 10.72 7.09 -15.15
C TYR A 336 11.81 7.29 -16.22
N TYR A 337 12.76 6.36 -16.22
CA TYR A 337 13.93 6.41 -17.10
C TYR A 337 13.88 5.28 -18.11
N PRO A 338 14.40 5.48 -19.36
CA PRO A 338 14.22 4.53 -20.47
C PRO A 338 14.93 3.18 -20.26
N ASP A 339 15.89 3.10 -19.35
CA ASP A 339 16.67 1.91 -19.00
C ASP A 339 16.18 1.17 -17.74
N ILE A 340 15.14 1.69 -17.09
CA ILE A 340 14.56 1.13 -15.88
C ILE A 340 13.09 0.80 -16.13
N GLU A 341 12.70 -0.44 -15.86
CA GLU A 341 11.28 -0.83 -15.92
C GLU A 341 10.55 -0.43 -14.64
N PRO A 342 9.46 0.37 -14.70
CA PRO A 342 8.69 0.76 -13.51
C PRO A 342 8.22 -0.46 -12.72
N TRP A 343 8.18 -0.37 -11.40
CA TRP A 343 7.62 -1.43 -10.56
C TRP A 343 6.08 -1.48 -10.67
N GLU A 344 5.43 -0.39 -11.01
CA GLU A 344 3.99 -0.32 -11.25
C GLU A 344 3.61 -1.14 -12.50
N GLN A 345 2.60 -1.98 -12.36
CA GLN A 345 2.28 -2.99 -13.37
C GLN A 345 1.52 -2.48 -14.58
N ASN A 346 0.96 -1.28 -14.53
CA ASN A 346 0.11 -0.70 -15.59
C ASN A 346 0.83 0.30 -16.51
N ILE A 347 2.11 0.58 -16.25
CA ILE A 347 2.97 1.38 -17.14
C ILE A 347 4.26 0.64 -17.46
N THR A 348 4.93 1.04 -18.55
CA THR A 348 6.22 0.46 -18.98
C THR A 348 7.06 1.52 -19.67
N THR A 349 8.38 1.48 -19.48
CA THR A 349 9.39 2.16 -20.29
C THR A 349 9.87 1.30 -21.45
N LYS A 350 9.43 0.05 -21.53
CA LYS A 350 9.90 -1.02 -22.42
C LYS A 350 11.31 -1.53 -22.12
N ALA A 351 11.91 -1.16 -20.99
CA ALA A 351 13.19 -1.71 -20.55
C ALA A 351 13.07 -3.24 -20.33
N ASP A 352 11.96 -3.69 -19.73
CA ASP A 352 11.58 -5.11 -19.66
C ASP A 352 10.07 -5.29 -19.84
N PHE A 353 9.57 -5.00 -21.04
CA PHE A 353 8.14 -5.17 -21.33
C PHE A 353 7.65 -6.61 -21.19
N SER A 354 8.55 -7.59 -21.26
CA SER A 354 8.19 -9.01 -21.07
C SER A 354 7.66 -9.32 -19.68
N SER A 355 8.10 -8.60 -18.66
CA SER A 355 7.64 -8.72 -17.27
C SER A 355 6.27 -8.08 -17.01
N LYS A 356 5.75 -7.30 -17.95
CA LYS A 356 4.50 -6.52 -17.85
C LYS A 356 3.31 -7.25 -18.48
N TRP A 357 2.72 -6.67 -19.49
CA TRP A 357 1.55 -7.20 -20.18
C TRP A 357 1.82 -7.60 -21.64
N LYS A 358 3.06 -7.98 -21.97
CA LYS A 358 3.42 -8.40 -23.33
C LYS A 358 2.56 -9.55 -23.84
N ASP A 359 2.20 -10.48 -22.99
CA ASP A 359 1.30 -11.59 -23.29
C ASP A 359 -0.11 -11.11 -23.69
N LEU A 360 -0.68 -10.13 -22.99
CA LEU A 360 -1.98 -9.52 -23.38
C LEU A 360 -1.87 -8.67 -24.64
N TYR A 361 -0.72 -8.03 -24.85
CA TYR A 361 -0.44 -7.30 -26.07
C TYR A 361 -0.38 -8.24 -27.29
N ASP A 362 0.33 -9.36 -27.19
CA ASP A 362 0.45 -10.37 -28.24
C ASP A 362 -0.91 -11.02 -28.59
N GLN A 363 -1.83 -11.08 -27.60
CA GLN A 363 -3.20 -11.57 -27.77
C GLN A 363 -4.17 -10.49 -28.32
N GLY A 364 -3.74 -9.25 -28.47
CA GLY A 364 -4.58 -8.13 -28.89
C GLY A 364 -5.58 -7.65 -27.82
N VAL A 365 -5.41 -8.03 -26.55
CA VAL A 365 -6.27 -7.64 -25.42
C VAL A 365 -5.87 -6.26 -24.88
N ALA A 366 -4.59 -5.92 -24.92
CA ALA A 366 -4.04 -4.67 -24.47
C ALA A 366 -3.15 -4.05 -25.57
N GLY A 367 -3.00 -2.72 -25.57
CA GLY A 367 -2.17 -1.97 -26.49
C GLY A 367 -0.87 -1.47 -25.86
N LEU A 368 -0.23 -0.54 -26.56
CA LEU A 368 0.87 0.30 -26.10
C LEU A 368 0.59 1.73 -26.55
N VAL A 369 0.12 2.55 -25.62
CA VAL A 369 -0.22 3.96 -25.85
C VAL A 369 0.80 4.81 -25.12
N GLU A 370 1.49 5.70 -25.82
CA GLU A 370 2.51 6.57 -25.23
C GLU A 370 1.88 7.65 -24.35
N GLY A 371 2.52 7.94 -23.23
CA GLY A 371 2.08 8.87 -22.18
C GLY A 371 1.48 8.13 -20.98
N GLY A 372 1.97 8.44 -19.79
CA GLY A 372 1.58 7.87 -18.50
C GLY A 372 2.63 8.18 -17.44
N GLY A 373 2.33 7.95 -16.16
CA GLY A 373 3.26 8.25 -15.08
C GLY A 373 3.69 9.72 -15.06
N TYR A 374 2.76 10.63 -15.38
CA TYR A 374 2.97 12.08 -15.55
C TYR A 374 3.86 12.47 -16.75
N GLN A 375 4.47 11.54 -17.50
CA GLN A 375 5.36 11.81 -18.62
C GLN A 375 4.64 11.61 -19.96
N THR A 376 4.78 12.59 -20.88
CA THR A 376 4.17 12.55 -22.21
C THR A 376 4.94 11.64 -23.17
N LYS A 377 6.22 11.36 -22.89
CA LYS A 377 7.13 10.56 -23.71
C LYS A 377 7.90 9.54 -22.88
N GLY A 378 8.27 8.44 -23.52
CA GLY A 378 9.13 7.42 -22.92
C GLY A 378 8.46 6.48 -21.93
N VAL A 379 7.18 6.68 -21.63
CA VAL A 379 6.34 5.82 -20.80
C VAL A 379 5.09 5.44 -21.58
N TRP A 380 4.69 4.18 -21.50
CA TRP A 380 3.51 3.65 -22.21
C TRP A 380 2.54 3.02 -21.20
N ARG A 381 1.25 3.14 -21.51
CA ARG A 381 0.14 2.50 -20.82
C ARG A 381 -0.58 1.50 -21.73
N ALA A 382 -1.45 0.69 -21.16
CA ALA A 382 -2.06 -0.43 -21.87
C ALA A 382 -3.24 -0.06 -22.78
N CYS A 383 -3.97 1.01 -22.46
CA CYS A 383 -5.21 1.39 -23.13
C CYS A 383 -5.31 2.91 -23.30
N GLU A 384 -6.16 3.34 -24.26
CA GLU A 384 -6.46 4.77 -24.46
C GLU A 384 -7.15 5.36 -23.24
N ASP A 385 -8.05 4.61 -22.61
CA ASP A 385 -8.79 5.05 -21.43
C ASP A 385 -8.87 3.94 -20.37
N CYS A 386 -8.78 4.35 -19.10
CA CYS A 386 -8.76 3.48 -17.93
C CYS A 386 -9.15 4.29 -16.70
N ARG A 387 -9.64 3.64 -15.64
CA ARG A 387 -9.89 4.28 -14.34
C ARG A 387 -8.65 5.00 -13.80
N MET A 388 -7.45 4.50 -14.05
CA MET A 388 -6.19 5.15 -13.65
C MET A 388 -5.81 6.36 -14.51
N ARG A 389 -6.61 6.70 -15.53
CA ARG A 389 -6.37 7.86 -16.40
C ARG A 389 -7.45 8.92 -16.26
N THR A 390 -8.73 8.54 -16.28
CA THR A 390 -9.85 9.48 -16.27
C THR A 390 -10.97 9.03 -15.34
N ASN A 391 -11.69 10.00 -14.80
CA ASN A 391 -12.90 9.75 -14.02
C ASN A 391 -14.07 9.28 -14.89
N ASP A 392 -14.03 9.49 -16.20
CA ASP A 392 -15.08 9.10 -17.15
C ASP A 392 -14.96 7.62 -17.56
N ALA A 393 -13.77 7.02 -17.44
CA ALA A 393 -13.58 5.60 -17.71
C ALA A 393 -14.48 4.75 -16.80
N PRO A 394 -15.24 3.79 -17.34
CA PRO A 394 -16.20 3.03 -16.54
C PRO A 394 -15.53 2.00 -15.60
N ALA A 395 -14.30 1.59 -15.90
CA ALA A 395 -13.61 0.52 -15.21
C ALA A 395 -12.08 0.62 -15.34
N PHE A 396 -11.37 -0.20 -14.58
CA PHE A 396 -9.97 -0.51 -14.82
C PHE A 396 -9.81 -1.25 -16.14
N CYS A 397 -8.74 -0.97 -16.88
CA CYS A 397 -8.37 -1.73 -18.07
C CYS A 397 -7.94 -3.18 -17.71
N PRO A 398 -7.87 -4.11 -18.68
CA PRO A 398 -7.51 -5.52 -18.40
C PRO A 398 -6.17 -5.69 -17.68
N VAL A 399 -5.20 -4.80 -17.94
CA VAL A 399 -3.89 -4.84 -17.28
C VAL A 399 -3.98 -4.43 -15.82
N CYS A 400 -4.69 -3.34 -15.52
CA CYS A 400 -4.93 -2.89 -14.15
C CYS A 400 -5.74 -3.93 -13.35
N GLN A 401 -6.78 -4.52 -13.95
CA GLN A 401 -7.56 -5.59 -13.30
C GLN A 401 -6.66 -6.77 -12.94
N ARG A 402 -5.81 -7.24 -13.88
CA ARG A 402 -4.87 -8.33 -13.63
C ARG A 402 -3.85 -7.98 -12.53
N ALA A 403 -3.36 -6.75 -12.49
CA ALA A 403 -2.44 -6.30 -11.46
C ALA A 403 -3.08 -6.36 -10.07
N ILE A 404 -4.29 -5.84 -9.92
CA ILE A 404 -5.06 -5.88 -8.67
C ILE A 404 -5.39 -7.34 -8.29
N GLU A 405 -5.83 -8.18 -9.23
CA GLU A 405 -6.12 -9.60 -8.99
C GLU A 405 -4.89 -10.33 -8.43
N ARG A 406 -3.70 -10.10 -9.00
CA ARG A 406 -2.44 -10.70 -8.51
C ARG A 406 -2.15 -10.32 -7.06
N ILE A 407 -2.43 -9.08 -6.66
CA ILE A 407 -2.25 -8.62 -5.29
C ILE A 407 -3.27 -9.33 -4.36
N ILE A 408 -4.55 -9.38 -4.73
CA ILE A 408 -5.56 -10.08 -3.93
C ILE A 408 -5.15 -11.55 -3.71
N ARG A 409 -4.72 -12.25 -4.77
CA ARG A 409 -4.23 -13.64 -4.66
C ARG A 409 -2.98 -13.75 -3.80
N PHE A 410 -2.03 -12.82 -3.95
CA PHE A 410 -0.80 -12.80 -3.13
C PHE A 410 -1.10 -12.70 -1.62
N TYR A 411 -2.14 -11.97 -1.24
CA TYR A 411 -2.57 -11.83 0.16
C TYR A 411 -3.37 -13.03 0.67
N THR A 412 -4.07 -13.78 -0.21
CA THR A 412 -5.07 -14.78 0.18
C THR A 412 -4.80 -16.20 -0.32
N GLU A 413 -3.77 -16.41 -1.12
CA GLU A 413 -3.41 -17.73 -1.69
C GLU A 413 -1.92 -18.01 -1.49
N GLU A 414 -1.55 -19.32 -1.31
CA GLU A 414 -0.17 -19.80 -1.21
C GLU A 414 0.51 -19.91 -2.59
#